data_5ccf582ddd9596d646e40e605e316e4b
#
_entry.id   5ccf582ddd9596d646e40e605e316e4b
#
_cell.length_a   1.000
_cell.length_b   1.000
_cell.length_c   1.000
_cell.angle_alpha   90.00
_cell.angle_beta   90.00
_cell.angle_gamma   90.00
#
_symmetry.space_group_name_H-M   'P 1'
#
loop_
_entity.id
_entity.type
_entity.pdbx_description
1 polymer ?
#
loop_
_entity_poly.entity_id
_entity_poly.type
_entity_poly.pdbx_seq_one_letter_code
_entity_poly.pdbx_strand_id
1 'polypeptide(L)'
;NAVLCLTKKEAAPVVEEEVCLRCGRCVNVCPMHLTPVYMHLYAEKGMWKEAEALNVMDCIECGSCNYICPARLHLVQSFRVTKGELRALAAKEKRRRRRPKHERGKKLRLTVASSPHDGLSH
;
A
#
# COMPACT_ATOMS: atom_id res chain seq x y z
N ASN A 1 1.46 6.19 28.90
CA ASN A 1 2.22 6.99 27.92
C ASN A 1 3.58 7.34 28.53
N ALA A 2 4.64 7.21 27.75
CA ALA A 2 6.00 7.56 28.16
C ALA A 2 6.64 8.53 27.15
N VAL A 3 7.48 9.43 27.66
CA VAL A 3 8.31 10.32 26.83
C VAL A 3 9.76 9.92 27.05
N LEU A 4 10.45 9.58 25.96
CA LEU A 4 11.88 9.22 25.98
C LEU A 4 12.68 10.39 25.41
N CYS A 5 13.60 10.93 26.23
CA CYS A 5 14.52 11.97 25.79
C CYS A 5 15.91 11.31 25.62
N LEU A 6 16.40 11.30 24.38
CA LEU A 6 17.70 10.74 24.03
C LEU A 6 18.66 11.88 23.69
N THR A 7 19.92 11.74 24.12
CA THR A 7 21.00 12.63 23.71
C THR A 7 21.42 12.33 22.25
N LYS A 8 22.11 13.25 21.59
CA LYS A 8 22.63 13.03 20.23
C LYS A 8 23.53 11.79 20.11
N LYS A 9 24.19 11.37 21.22
CA LYS A 9 25.06 10.19 21.24
C LYS A 9 24.26 8.89 21.34
N GLU A 10 23.09 8.94 21.97
CA GLU A 10 22.19 7.78 22.18
C GLU A 10 21.18 7.63 21.05
N ALA A 11 20.86 8.73 20.35
CA ALA A 11 20.01 8.67 19.17
C ALA A 11 20.74 7.90 18.05
N ALA A 12 20.12 6.86 17.55
CA ALA A 12 20.68 6.13 16.40
C ALA A 12 20.87 7.10 15.21
N PRO A 13 22.02 7.05 14.51
CA PRO A 13 22.22 7.83 13.31
C PRO A 13 21.13 7.48 12.28
N VAL A 14 20.70 8.48 11.52
CA VAL A 14 19.81 8.23 10.36
C VAL A 14 20.64 7.44 9.35
N VAL A 15 20.26 6.18 9.16
CA VAL A 15 20.91 5.28 8.21
C VAL A 15 19.96 5.08 7.05
N GLU A 16 20.49 5.14 5.83
CA GLU A 16 19.73 4.90 4.62
C GLU A 16 19.22 3.45 4.57
N GLU A 17 18.08 3.28 3.90
CA GLU A 17 17.52 1.95 3.66
C GLU A 17 18.39 1.18 2.68
N GLU A 18 18.64 -0.10 2.98
CA GLU A 18 19.35 -1.01 2.10
C GLU A 18 18.38 -1.98 1.41
N VAL A 19 18.89 -2.76 0.46
CA VAL A 19 18.09 -3.76 -0.24
C VAL A 19 17.70 -4.90 0.70
N CYS A 20 16.47 -5.38 0.59
CA CYS A 20 15.96 -6.49 1.38
C CYS A 20 16.77 -7.78 1.18
N LEU A 21 17.38 -8.27 2.24
CA LEU A 21 18.18 -9.52 2.24
C LEU A 21 17.32 -10.79 2.24
N ARG A 22 16.01 -10.68 2.33
CA ARG A 22 15.04 -11.80 2.44
C ARG A 22 15.37 -12.78 3.58
N CYS A 23 15.96 -12.30 4.68
CA CYS A 23 16.38 -13.11 5.81
C CYS A 23 15.25 -13.70 6.65
N GLY A 24 13.99 -13.26 6.47
CA GLY A 24 12.82 -13.77 7.17
C GLY A 24 12.64 -13.33 8.63
N ARG A 25 13.57 -12.56 9.21
CA ARG A 25 13.49 -12.13 10.63
C ARG A 25 12.21 -11.37 10.94
N CYS A 26 11.72 -10.54 10.01
CA CYS A 26 10.49 -9.79 10.15
C CYS A 26 9.25 -10.69 10.26
N VAL A 27 9.27 -11.86 9.60
CA VAL A 27 8.18 -12.86 9.68
C VAL A 27 8.17 -13.50 11.06
N ASN A 28 9.34 -13.90 11.55
CA ASN A 28 9.46 -14.59 12.84
C ASN A 28 9.04 -13.71 14.03
N VAL A 29 9.24 -12.41 13.94
CA VAL A 29 8.93 -11.47 15.04
C VAL A 29 7.51 -10.91 14.97
N CYS A 30 6.76 -11.19 13.90
CA CYS A 30 5.44 -10.65 13.73
C CYS A 30 4.43 -11.27 14.70
N PRO A 31 3.82 -10.50 15.64
CA PRO A 31 2.85 -11.04 16.59
C PRO A 31 1.53 -11.46 15.92
N MET A 32 1.24 -10.95 14.74
CA MET A 32 0.06 -11.29 13.95
C MET A 32 0.32 -12.42 12.94
N HIS A 33 1.51 -13.03 12.96
CA HIS A 33 1.93 -14.10 12.05
C HIS A 33 1.76 -13.74 10.55
N LEU A 34 1.97 -12.48 10.22
CA LEU A 34 1.94 -11.98 8.85
C LEU A 34 3.30 -12.21 8.17
N THR A 35 3.35 -11.91 6.87
CA THR A 35 4.56 -11.99 6.05
C THR A 35 5.08 -10.60 5.64
N PRO A 36 5.68 -9.81 6.54
CA PRO A 36 6.04 -8.41 6.29
C PRO A 36 6.93 -8.21 5.05
N VAL A 37 7.84 -9.15 4.78
CA VAL A 37 8.74 -9.09 3.63
C VAL A 37 7.97 -9.04 2.30
N TYR A 38 6.99 -9.92 2.11
CA TYR A 38 6.21 -9.94 0.87
C TYR A 38 5.22 -8.78 0.78
N MET A 39 4.61 -8.41 1.91
CA MET A 39 3.74 -7.25 1.99
C MET A 39 4.47 -5.98 1.55
N HIS A 40 5.73 -5.79 2.00
CA HIS A 40 6.57 -4.67 1.61
C HIS A 40 6.93 -4.71 0.12
N LEU A 41 7.36 -5.86 -0.40
CA LEU A 41 7.72 -6.03 -1.81
C LEU A 41 6.53 -5.73 -2.75
N TYR A 42 5.32 -6.11 -2.39
CA TYR A 42 4.13 -5.76 -3.16
C TYR A 42 3.76 -4.28 -3.01
N ALA A 43 3.95 -3.70 -1.82
CA ALA A 43 3.73 -2.29 -1.59
C ALA A 43 4.65 -1.41 -2.45
N GLU A 44 5.94 -1.74 -2.54
CA GLU A 44 6.90 -1.03 -3.39
C GLU A 44 6.54 -1.09 -4.88
N LYS A 45 5.98 -2.20 -5.33
CA LYS A 45 5.52 -2.38 -6.71
C LYS A 45 4.14 -1.78 -6.98
N GLY A 46 3.47 -1.21 -5.98
CA GLY A 46 2.11 -0.68 -6.12
C GLY A 46 1.04 -1.76 -6.32
N MET A 47 1.35 -3.01 -5.99
CA MET A 47 0.46 -4.17 -6.13
C MET A 47 -0.44 -4.29 -4.88
N TRP A 48 -1.37 -3.34 -4.73
CA TRP A 48 -2.17 -3.20 -3.50
C TRP A 48 -3.08 -4.39 -3.22
N LYS A 49 -3.66 -4.98 -4.27
CA LYS A 49 -4.56 -6.14 -4.13
C LYS A 49 -3.83 -7.39 -3.65
N GLU A 50 -2.63 -7.60 -4.12
CA GLU A 50 -1.76 -8.70 -3.70
C GLU A 50 -1.30 -8.50 -2.25
N ALA A 51 -1.01 -7.27 -1.86
CA ALA A 51 -0.72 -6.95 -0.46
C ALA A 51 -1.95 -7.14 0.43
N GLU A 52 -3.16 -6.85 -0.05
CA GLU A 52 -4.42 -7.12 0.66
C GLU A 52 -4.63 -8.62 0.86
N ALA A 53 -4.34 -9.45 -0.15
CA ALA A 53 -4.41 -10.90 -0.06
C ALA A 53 -3.46 -11.50 1.00
N LEU A 54 -2.39 -10.78 1.38
CA LEU A 54 -1.50 -11.11 2.49
C LEU A 54 -1.97 -10.54 3.84
N ASN A 55 -3.21 -10.09 3.92
CA ASN A 55 -3.83 -9.56 5.13
C ASN A 55 -3.09 -8.33 5.71
N VAL A 56 -2.60 -7.42 4.85
CA VAL A 56 -1.93 -6.19 5.30
C VAL A 56 -2.82 -5.35 6.23
N MET A 57 -4.15 -5.46 6.09
CA MET A 57 -5.12 -4.73 6.92
C MET A 57 -5.09 -5.18 8.37
N ASP A 58 -4.71 -6.44 8.67
CA ASP A 58 -4.64 -7.00 10.01
C ASP A 58 -3.34 -6.62 10.75
N CYS A 59 -2.42 -5.96 10.07
CA CYS A 59 -1.20 -5.47 10.69
C CYS A 59 -1.52 -4.41 11.76
N ILE A 60 -1.09 -4.66 13.01
CA ILE A 60 -1.28 -3.73 14.14
C ILE A 60 -0.24 -2.62 14.22
N GLU A 61 0.68 -2.55 13.26
CA GLU A 61 1.72 -1.52 13.15
C GLU A 61 2.63 -1.41 14.40
N CYS A 62 2.89 -2.54 15.05
CA CYS A 62 3.66 -2.61 16.30
C CYS A 62 5.15 -2.22 16.13
N GLY A 63 5.69 -2.24 14.92
CA GLY A 63 7.08 -1.85 14.62
C GLY A 63 8.12 -2.94 14.83
N SER A 64 7.79 -4.12 15.37
CA SER A 64 8.75 -5.20 15.63
C SER A 64 9.52 -5.65 14.39
N CYS A 65 8.85 -5.75 13.25
CA CYS A 65 9.47 -6.08 11.97
C CYS A 65 10.45 -5.00 11.47
N ASN A 66 10.13 -3.74 11.73
CA ASN A 66 10.99 -2.60 11.39
C ASN A 66 12.26 -2.60 12.24
N TYR A 67 12.10 -2.85 13.55
CA TYR A 67 13.20 -2.88 14.51
C TYR A 67 14.21 -4.00 14.22
N ILE A 68 13.74 -5.22 13.91
CA ILE A 68 14.58 -6.39 13.67
C ILE A 68 15.24 -6.42 12.29
N CYS A 69 14.83 -5.57 11.38
CA CYS A 69 15.30 -5.56 9.99
C CYS A 69 16.77 -5.14 9.89
N PRO A 70 17.70 -6.01 9.42
CA PRO A 70 19.10 -5.65 9.28
C PRO A 70 19.33 -4.61 8.16
N ALA A 71 18.48 -4.62 7.13
CA ALA A 71 18.49 -3.65 6.03
C ALA A 71 17.78 -2.34 6.38
N ARG A 72 17.28 -2.18 7.61
CA ARG A 72 16.62 -0.97 8.13
C ARG A 72 15.47 -0.43 7.28
N LEU A 73 14.75 -1.32 6.63
CA LEU A 73 13.59 -0.98 5.80
C LEU A 73 12.46 -0.38 6.64
N HIS A 74 11.81 0.64 6.13
CA HIS A 74 10.64 1.27 6.76
C HIS A 74 9.35 0.49 6.48
N LEU A 75 9.31 -0.77 6.92
CA LEU A 75 8.22 -1.72 6.65
C LEU A 75 6.85 -1.18 7.11
N VAL A 76 6.78 -0.65 8.32
CA VAL A 76 5.52 -0.10 8.87
C VAL A 76 5.00 1.07 8.04
N GLN A 77 5.89 1.91 7.54
CA GLN A 77 5.50 3.03 6.68
C GLN A 77 4.90 2.54 5.37
N SER A 78 5.51 1.55 4.73
CA SER A 78 4.97 0.90 3.53
C SER A 78 3.58 0.34 3.76
N PHE A 79 3.33 -0.28 4.92
CA PHE A 79 2.01 -0.83 5.26
C PHE A 79 0.97 0.26 5.49
N ARG A 80 1.34 1.38 6.11
CA ARG A 80 0.44 2.54 6.28
C ARG A 80 0.01 3.11 4.93
N VAL A 81 0.95 3.28 4.02
CA VAL A 81 0.66 3.74 2.64
C VAL A 81 -0.28 2.75 1.96
N THR A 82 0.05 1.46 1.97
CA THR A 82 -0.78 0.40 1.37
C THR A 82 -2.20 0.39 1.92
N LYS A 83 -2.37 0.48 3.23
CA LYS A 83 -3.69 0.57 3.86
C LYS A 83 -4.46 1.83 3.45
N GLY A 84 -3.77 2.96 3.31
CA GLY A 84 -4.34 4.21 2.81
C GLY A 84 -4.90 4.05 1.40
N GLU A 85 -4.11 3.47 0.49
CA GLU A 85 -4.50 3.22 -0.89
C GLU A 85 -5.68 2.24 -0.99
N LEU A 86 -5.65 1.15 -0.24
CA LEU A 86 -6.75 0.18 -0.20
C LEU A 86 -8.06 0.80 0.28
N ARG A 87 -8.01 1.63 1.33
CA ARG A 87 -9.19 2.36 1.81
C ARG A 87 -9.71 3.35 0.76
N ALA A 88 -8.81 4.05 0.05
CA ALA A 88 -9.18 4.96 -1.02
C ALA A 88 -9.83 4.21 -2.21
N LEU A 89 -9.29 3.05 -2.59
CA LEU A 89 -9.86 2.20 -3.63
C LEU A 89 -11.26 1.69 -3.24
N ALA A 90 -11.43 1.20 -2.01
CA ALA A 90 -12.71 0.76 -1.49
C ALA A 90 -13.75 1.90 -1.46
N ALA A 91 -13.34 3.11 -1.07
CA ALA A 91 -14.20 4.29 -1.08
C ALA A 91 -14.63 4.67 -2.51
N LYS A 92 -13.71 4.64 -3.48
CA LYS A 92 -14.01 4.89 -4.90
C LYS A 92 -15.01 3.86 -5.44
N GLU A 93 -14.83 2.58 -5.13
CA GLU A 93 -15.74 1.51 -5.55
C GLU A 93 -17.14 1.68 -4.92
N LYS A 94 -17.20 2.00 -3.62
CA LYS A 94 -18.47 2.28 -2.93
C LYS A 94 -19.21 3.46 -3.57
N ARG A 95 -18.49 4.54 -3.93
CA ARG A 95 -19.06 5.69 -4.66
C ARG A 95 -19.56 5.27 -6.04
N ARG A 96 -18.80 4.45 -6.77
CA ARG A 96 -19.20 3.94 -8.08
C ARG A 96 -20.49 3.12 -8.02
N ARG A 97 -20.63 2.26 -7.01
CA ARG A 97 -21.85 1.46 -6.79
C ARG A 97 -23.05 2.31 -6.41
N ARG A 98 -22.85 3.40 -5.67
CA ARG A 98 -23.93 4.31 -5.23
C ARG A 98 -24.42 5.26 -6.34
N ARG A 99 -23.66 5.45 -7.42
CA ARG A 99 -24.12 6.28 -8.55
C ARG A 99 -25.33 5.63 -9.22
N PRO A 100 -26.43 6.36 -9.44
CA PRO A 100 -27.63 5.85 -10.07
C PRO A 100 -27.34 5.33 -11.49
N LYS A 101 -28.02 4.25 -11.87
CA LYS A 101 -27.85 3.60 -13.19
C LYS A 101 -27.99 4.56 -14.37
N HIS A 102 -28.83 5.59 -14.23
CA HIS A 102 -29.09 6.61 -15.24
C HIS A 102 -27.82 7.43 -15.62
N GLU A 103 -26.98 7.79 -14.64
CA GLU A 103 -25.74 8.52 -14.93
C GLU A 103 -24.66 7.65 -15.58
N ARG A 104 -24.65 6.32 -15.29
CA ARG A 104 -23.71 5.38 -15.94
C ARG A 104 -23.95 5.31 -17.45
N GLY A 105 -25.23 5.27 -17.88
CA GLY A 105 -25.60 5.21 -19.30
C GLY A 105 -25.29 6.51 -20.06
N LYS A 106 -25.41 7.67 -19.39
CA LYS A 106 -25.15 8.96 -20.02
C LYS A 106 -23.68 9.17 -20.38
N LYS A 107 -22.76 8.75 -19.50
CA LYS A 107 -21.30 8.83 -19.76
C LYS A 107 -20.87 7.91 -20.90
N LEU A 108 -21.47 6.71 -21.01
CA LEU A 108 -21.17 5.76 -22.08
C LEU A 108 -21.63 6.28 -23.45
N ARG A 109 -22.79 6.93 -23.50
CA ARG A 109 -23.31 7.53 -24.75
C ARG A 109 -22.47 8.71 -25.23
N LEU A 110 -21.94 9.55 -24.32
CA LEU A 110 -21.07 10.67 -24.67
C LEU A 110 -19.71 10.22 -25.23
N THR A 111 -19.15 9.12 -24.74
CA THR A 111 -17.88 8.58 -25.26
C THR A 111 -18.04 7.92 -26.63
N VAL A 112 -19.21 7.35 -26.94
CA VAL A 112 -19.48 6.76 -28.26
C VAL A 112 -19.78 7.84 -29.31
N ALA A 113 -20.41 8.95 -28.92
CA ALA A 113 -20.73 10.07 -29.84
C ALA A 113 -19.52 10.93 -30.24
N SER A 114 -18.37 10.78 -29.57
CA SER A 114 -17.13 11.54 -29.84
C SER A 114 -16.10 10.78 -30.68
N SER A 115 -16.41 9.61 -31.24
CA SER A 115 -15.57 8.96 -32.24
C SER A 115 -15.72 9.68 -33.58
N PRO A 116 -14.65 10.30 -34.10
CA PRO A 116 -14.72 10.85 -35.48
C PRO A 116 -14.80 9.67 -36.45
N HIS A 117 -15.87 9.63 -37.23
CA HIS A 117 -15.93 8.85 -38.44
C HIS A 117 -14.96 9.51 -39.44
N ASP A 118 -13.73 8.96 -39.53
CA ASP A 118 -12.87 9.23 -40.65
C ASP A 118 -13.50 8.59 -41.89
N GLY A 119 -14.16 9.42 -42.68
CA GLY A 119 -14.66 9.05 -43.99
C GLY A 119 -13.49 8.74 -44.92
N LEU A 120 -13.38 7.49 -45.31
CA LEU A 120 -12.70 7.07 -46.50
C LEU A 120 -13.58 7.46 -47.69
N SER A 121 -13.17 8.49 -48.43
CA SER A 121 -13.64 8.75 -49.80
C SER A 121 -12.43 8.57 -50.74
N HIS A 122 -12.68 7.82 -51.75
CA HIS A 122 -11.90 7.39 -52.93
C HIS A 122 -10.77 8.30 -53.42
#